data_58856497a42875a9c77ba56f4f262ca7
#
_entry.id   58856497a42875a9c77ba56f4f262ca7
#
_cell.length_a   1.000
_cell.length_b   1.000
_cell.length_c   1.000
_cell.angle_alpha   90.00
_cell.angle_beta   90.00
_cell.angle_gamma   90.00
#
_symmetry.space_group_name_H-M   'P 1'
#
loop_
_entity.id
_entity.type
_entity.pdbx_description
1 polymer ?
#
loop_
_entity_poly.entity_id
_entity_poly.type
_entity_poly.pdbx_seq_one_letter_code
_entity_poly.pdbx_strand_id
1 'polypeptide(L)'
;MIKRMFLAVVLLSVLVVSCSDDDDNTTNPNSDLTLNFNGLEALGDDYVYEGWIIVDGQPVSTGTFSSVTFPQTFSVNTMQLNEATMFVLSIEPAVDPDPAPAATKILAGAFTGDLAMVDSNSIVGDFSAASGTYILATPTDMDDTNEASGVWFLDNSSGSPMTGLNLPTLQDGWKYEGWAVIDGTPVSTGTFTSVDDFDDNATTSPFKGDSGDGPSYPGEDYLQNAPAGLTFPTDLRGTTVVVSVEPFPDNSPMPFTLKPLAHMVPNDAMTHTVINLGDGPVASLSGSVTR
;
A
#
# COMPACT_ATOMS: atom_id res chain seq x y z
N MET A 1 -46.80 -58.94 -74.34
CA MET A 1 -45.67 -59.53 -75.09
C MET A 1 -44.32 -59.05 -74.51
N ILE A 2 -43.47 -60.01 -74.23
CA ILE A 2 -42.06 -59.91 -73.96
C ILE A 2 -41.53 -59.30 -72.69
N LYS A 3 -41.15 -60.21 -71.77
CA LYS A 3 -40.23 -60.14 -70.65
C LYS A 3 -38.90 -59.48 -71.05
N ARG A 4 -38.28 -58.73 -70.21
CA ARG A 4 -36.84 -58.73 -70.00
C ARG A 4 -36.46 -58.42 -68.60
N MET A 5 -35.80 -59.42 -68.00
CA MET A 5 -35.20 -59.48 -66.70
C MET A 5 -33.85 -58.74 -66.76
N PHE A 6 -33.65 -57.80 -65.81
CA PHE A 6 -32.31 -57.25 -65.59
C PHE A 6 -31.84 -57.59 -64.17
N LEU A 7 -30.71 -58.21 -64.15
CA LEU A 7 -29.94 -58.66 -63.02
C LEU A 7 -29.34 -57.45 -62.29
N ALA A 8 -29.68 -57.26 -61.05
CA ALA A 8 -29.03 -56.25 -60.22
C ALA A 8 -27.81 -56.89 -59.51
N VAL A 9 -26.62 -56.41 -59.86
CA VAL A 9 -25.40 -56.66 -59.14
C VAL A 9 -25.31 -55.75 -57.97
N VAL A 10 -25.37 -56.30 -56.77
CA VAL A 10 -25.14 -55.56 -55.51
C VAL A 10 -23.63 -55.47 -55.28
N LEU A 11 -23.06 -54.29 -55.50
CA LEU A 11 -21.70 -53.95 -55.03
C LEU A 11 -21.74 -53.62 -53.52
N LEU A 12 -21.15 -54.53 -52.73
CA LEU A 12 -20.96 -54.28 -51.31
C LEU A 12 -19.71 -53.41 -51.14
N SER A 13 -19.89 -52.09 -51.00
CA SER A 13 -18.79 -51.19 -50.67
C SER A 13 -18.55 -51.21 -49.15
N VAL A 14 -17.46 -51.79 -48.72
CA VAL A 14 -16.95 -51.72 -47.35
C VAL A 14 -16.42 -50.31 -47.13
N LEU A 15 -17.17 -49.52 -46.37
CA LEU A 15 -16.70 -48.25 -45.81
C LEU A 15 -15.78 -48.55 -44.62
N VAL A 16 -14.48 -48.49 -44.80
CA VAL A 16 -13.53 -48.36 -43.68
C VAL A 16 -13.69 -46.97 -43.10
N VAL A 17 -14.39 -46.89 -41.98
CA VAL A 17 -14.37 -45.70 -41.10
C VAL A 17 -13.01 -45.70 -40.41
N SER A 18 -12.08 -44.89 -40.93
CA SER A 18 -10.89 -44.51 -40.19
C SER A 18 -11.32 -43.59 -39.09
N CYS A 19 -11.40 -44.04 -37.88
CA CYS A 19 -11.35 -43.14 -36.69
C CYS A 19 -9.92 -42.56 -36.70
N SER A 20 -9.77 -41.32 -37.12
CA SER A 20 -8.67 -40.50 -36.65
C SER A 20 -9.03 -40.15 -35.20
N ASP A 21 -8.35 -40.73 -34.23
CA ASP A 21 -8.23 -40.15 -32.92
C ASP A 21 -7.48 -38.85 -33.12
N ASP A 22 -8.25 -37.77 -33.37
CA ASP A 22 -7.79 -36.41 -33.10
C ASP A 22 -7.69 -36.34 -31.57
N ASP A 23 -6.50 -36.64 -31.05
CA ASP A 23 -6.06 -36.16 -29.76
C ASP A 23 -6.09 -34.61 -29.84
N ASP A 24 -7.29 -34.05 -29.67
CA ASP A 24 -7.47 -32.65 -29.31
C ASP A 24 -6.84 -32.46 -27.92
N ASN A 25 -5.51 -32.46 -27.89
CA ASN A 25 -4.74 -31.97 -26.79
C ASN A 25 -4.92 -30.42 -26.83
N THR A 26 -6.13 -29.96 -26.54
CA THR A 26 -6.40 -28.57 -26.25
C THR A 26 -5.69 -28.27 -24.93
N THR A 27 -4.37 -28.03 -25.01
CA THR A 27 -3.62 -27.46 -23.91
C THR A 27 -4.37 -26.17 -23.55
N ASN A 28 -4.91 -26.13 -22.34
CA ASN A 28 -5.53 -24.91 -21.85
C ASN A 28 -4.49 -23.77 -22.02
N PRO A 29 -4.77 -22.73 -22.81
CA PRO A 29 -3.81 -21.68 -23.06
C PRO A 29 -3.51 -20.86 -21.80
N ASN A 30 -4.26 -21.09 -20.71
CA ASN A 30 -4.10 -20.41 -19.44
C ASN A 30 -3.79 -21.39 -18.32
N SER A 31 -3.01 -20.92 -17.36
CA SER A 31 -2.67 -21.60 -16.11
C SER A 31 -3.08 -20.72 -14.91
N ASP A 32 -3.20 -21.34 -13.76
CA ASP A 32 -3.58 -20.67 -12.52
C ASP A 32 -2.37 -19.98 -11.90
N LEU A 33 -2.56 -18.71 -11.53
CA LEU A 33 -1.68 -17.92 -10.67
C LEU A 33 -2.39 -17.73 -9.34
N THR A 34 -1.84 -18.26 -8.26
CA THR A 34 -2.42 -18.16 -6.92
C THR A 34 -1.67 -17.16 -6.07
N LEU A 35 -2.40 -16.18 -5.56
CA LEU A 35 -1.91 -15.12 -4.67
C LEU A 35 -2.31 -15.46 -3.22
N ASN A 36 -1.37 -15.27 -2.30
CA ASN A 36 -1.62 -15.42 -0.86
C ASN A 36 -0.86 -14.35 -0.09
N PHE A 37 -1.53 -13.25 0.26
CA PHE A 37 -0.95 -12.05 0.88
C PHE A 37 -1.44 -11.85 2.30
N ASN A 38 -0.62 -11.16 3.10
CA ASN A 38 -0.93 -10.78 4.48
C ASN A 38 -0.81 -9.26 4.63
N GLY A 39 -1.76 -8.68 5.37
CA GLY A 39 -1.72 -7.29 5.79
C GLY A 39 -2.25 -6.28 4.77
N LEU A 40 -2.73 -6.69 3.59
CA LEU A 40 -3.43 -5.79 2.69
C LEU A 40 -4.75 -5.33 3.32
N GLU A 41 -5.13 -4.09 3.08
CA GLU A 41 -6.41 -3.51 3.50
C GLU A 41 -7.34 -3.22 2.32
N ALA A 42 -8.63 -3.05 2.58
CA ALA A 42 -9.60 -2.66 1.55
C ALA A 42 -9.39 -1.20 1.15
N LEU A 43 -9.28 -0.94 -0.17
CA LEU A 43 -8.96 0.39 -0.72
C LEU A 43 -10.20 1.28 -0.96
N GLY A 44 -11.40 0.82 -0.59
CA GLY A 44 -12.65 1.53 -0.90
C GLY A 44 -13.07 1.36 -2.36
N ASP A 45 -13.87 2.29 -2.86
CA ASP A 45 -14.49 2.18 -4.19
C ASP A 45 -13.65 2.85 -5.30
N ASP A 46 -12.70 3.71 -4.95
CA ASP A 46 -11.91 4.51 -5.90
C ASP A 46 -10.65 3.80 -6.39
N TYR A 47 -10.19 2.78 -5.67
CA TYR A 47 -8.96 2.05 -5.97
C TYR A 47 -9.14 0.54 -5.92
N VAL A 48 -8.28 -0.17 -6.65
CA VAL A 48 -8.18 -1.63 -6.69
C VAL A 48 -6.71 -2.06 -6.62
N TYR A 49 -6.47 -3.30 -6.26
CA TYR A 49 -5.17 -3.93 -6.47
C TYR A 49 -5.10 -4.52 -7.87
N GLU A 50 -3.93 -4.42 -8.51
CA GLU A 50 -3.64 -5.11 -9.77
C GLU A 50 -2.34 -5.89 -9.68
N GLY A 51 -2.42 -7.16 -10.08
CA GLY A 51 -1.27 -8.04 -10.16
C GLY A 51 -0.59 -7.95 -11.54
N TRP A 52 0.73 -7.99 -11.54
CA TRP A 52 1.57 -7.92 -12.74
C TRP A 52 2.61 -9.03 -12.72
N ILE A 53 2.76 -9.74 -13.83
CA ILE A 53 3.94 -10.56 -14.06
C ILE A 53 4.89 -9.82 -15.01
N ILE A 54 6.20 -9.93 -14.76
CA ILE A 54 7.21 -9.29 -15.60
C ILE A 54 7.76 -10.33 -16.58
N VAL A 55 7.47 -10.13 -17.87
CA VAL A 55 7.88 -10.99 -18.98
C VAL A 55 8.75 -10.16 -19.92
N ASP A 56 9.97 -10.59 -20.19
CA ASP A 56 10.96 -9.85 -21.01
C ASP A 56 11.14 -8.37 -20.55
N GLY A 57 11.05 -8.16 -19.25
CA GLY A 57 11.16 -6.83 -18.63
C GLY A 57 9.92 -5.93 -18.80
N GLN A 58 8.82 -6.45 -19.35
CA GLN A 58 7.57 -5.73 -19.53
C GLN A 58 6.49 -6.24 -18.57
N PRO A 59 5.68 -5.35 -17.97
CA PRO A 59 4.58 -5.74 -17.13
C PRO A 59 3.41 -6.29 -17.98
N VAL A 60 2.87 -7.41 -17.54
CA VAL A 60 1.66 -8.03 -18.09
C VAL A 60 0.66 -8.17 -16.96
N SER A 61 -0.52 -7.56 -17.11
CA SER A 61 -1.59 -7.64 -16.11
C SER A 61 -2.05 -9.07 -15.90
N THR A 62 -2.24 -9.45 -14.64
CA THR A 62 -2.86 -10.73 -14.26
C THR A 62 -4.32 -10.54 -13.85
N GLY A 63 -4.78 -9.28 -13.76
CA GLY A 63 -6.11 -8.88 -13.37
C GLY A 63 -6.14 -8.06 -12.09
N THR A 64 -7.29 -7.43 -11.87
CA THR A 64 -7.57 -6.56 -10.72
C THR A 64 -8.43 -7.25 -9.66
N PHE A 65 -8.31 -6.81 -8.41
CA PHE A 65 -9.16 -7.29 -7.32
C PHE A 65 -9.29 -6.22 -6.21
N SER A 66 -10.39 -6.27 -5.46
CA SER A 66 -10.63 -5.43 -4.27
C SER A 66 -10.75 -6.26 -2.98
N SER A 67 -10.96 -7.57 -3.11
CA SER A 67 -11.03 -8.47 -1.93
C SER A 67 -9.65 -8.66 -1.33
N VAL A 68 -9.54 -8.55 -0.01
CA VAL A 68 -8.31 -8.83 0.76
C VAL A 68 -8.36 -10.18 1.48
N THR A 69 -9.28 -11.06 1.06
CA THR A 69 -9.38 -12.44 1.54
C THR A 69 -8.58 -13.35 0.62
N PHE A 70 -7.59 -14.05 1.14
CA PHE A 70 -6.68 -14.93 0.40
C PHE A 70 -6.84 -16.40 0.84
N PRO A 71 -6.45 -17.40 0.00
CA PRO A 71 -5.84 -17.23 -1.34
C PRO A 71 -6.85 -16.80 -2.43
N GLN A 72 -6.34 -16.17 -3.50
CA GLN A 72 -7.09 -15.85 -4.72
C GLN A 72 -6.36 -16.43 -5.94
N THR A 73 -7.12 -16.84 -6.95
CA THR A 73 -6.55 -17.47 -8.15
C THR A 73 -6.98 -16.71 -9.40
N PHE A 74 -6.03 -16.46 -10.29
CA PHE A 74 -6.20 -15.75 -11.56
C PHE A 74 -5.78 -16.66 -12.71
N SER A 75 -6.51 -16.60 -13.81
CA SER A 75 -6.21 -17.37 -15.03
C SER A 75 -5.34 -16.53 -15.96
N VAL A 76 -4.08 -16.91 -16.11
CA VAL A 76 -3.05 -16.17 -16.86
C VAL A 76 -2.57 -17.01 -18.04
N ASN A 77 -2.20 -16.37 -19.16
CA ASN A 77 -1.64 -17.09 -20.29
C ASN A 77 -0.43 -17.95 -19.87
N THR A 78 -0.48 -19.24 -20.15
CA THR A 78 0.50 -20.24 -19.68
C THR A 78 1.94 -19.90 -20.13
N MET A 79 2.10 -19.42 -21.36
CA MET A 79 3.43 -19.11 -21.90
C MET A 79 4.03 -17.89 -21.18
N GLN A 80 3.25 -16.81 -21.03
CA GLN A 80 3.67 -15.62 -20.31
C GLN A 80 3.96 -15.92 -18.84
N LEU A 81 3.12 -16.76 -18.21
CA LEU A 81 3.31 -17.13 -16.81
C LEU A 81 4.60 -17.95 -16.60
N ASN A 82 4.92 -18.86 -17.52
CA ASN A 82 6.15 -19.65 -17.47
C ASN A 82 7.41 -18.81 -17.70
N GLU A 83 7.33 -17.76 -18.52
CA GLU A 83 8.43 -16.85 -18.83
C GLU A 83 8.58 -15.72 -17.80
N ALA A 84 7.60 -15.56 -16.91
CA ALA A 84 7.62 -14.51 -15.91
C ALA A 84 8.81 -14.62 -14.97
N THR A 85 9.52 -13.52 -14.77
CA THR A 85 10.71 -13.43 -13.91
C THR A 85 10.39 -12.87 -12.52
N MET A 86 9.31 -12.09 -12.40
CA MET A 86 8.94 -11.38 -11.17
C MET A 86 7.41 -11.21 -11.13
N PHE A 87 6.86 -11.13 -9.92
CA PHE A 87 5.52 -10.63 -9.66
C PHE A 87 5.59 -9.26 -8.98
N VAL A 88 4.67 -8.35 -9.35
CA VAL A 88 4.48 -7.03 -8.74
C VAL A 88 3.00 -6.84 -8.46
N LEU A 89 2.66 -6.21 -7.35
CA LEU A 89 1.32 -5.76 -7.01
C LEU A 89 1.33 -4.24 -6.91
N SER A 90 0.38 -3.56 -7.55
CA SER A 90 0.19 -2.11 -7.44
C SER A 90 -1.21 -1.77 -6.93
N ILE A 91 -1.37 -0.50 -6.52
CA ILE A 91 -2.67 0.12 -6.24
C ILE A 91 -3.00 0.97 -7.46
N GLU A 92 -4.11 0.65 -8.12
CA GLU A 92 -4.56 1.30 -9.35
C GLU A 92 -5.90 2.03 -9.12
N PRO A 93 -6.18 3.11 -9.86
CA PRO A 93 -7.53 3.68 -9.88
C PRO A 93 -8.56 2.62 -10.33
N ALA A 94 -9.73 2.59 -9.70
CA ALA A 94 -10.80 1.64 -10.08
C ALA A 94 -11.29 1.86 -11.53
N VAL A 95 -11.13 3.09 -12.06
CA VAL A 95 -11.33 3.45 -13.47
C VAL A 95 -10.00 3.96 -14.00
N ASP A 96 -9.22 3.08 -14.58
CA ASP A 96 -7.89 3.38 -15.08
C ASP A 96 -7.84 3.33 -16.62
N PRO A 97 -7.53 4.48 -17.28
CA PRO A 97 -7.31 4.52 -18.72
C PRO A 97 -5.87 4.19 -19.13
N ASP A 98 -4.92 4.11 -18.18
CA ASP A 98 -3.50 3.82 -18.45
C ASP A 98 -3.23 2.31 -18.29
N PRO A 99 -2.75 1.61 -19.31
CA PRO A 99 -2.45 0.18 -19.22
C PRO A 99 -1.13 -0.13 -18.51
N ALA A 100 -0.40 0.88 -18.01
CA ALA A 100 0.87 0.71 -17.31
C ALA A 100 0.66 0.68 -15.79
N PRO A 101 1.46 -0.09 -15.01
CA PRO A 101 1.36 -0.10 -13.56
C PRO A 101 1.56 1.29 -12.96
N ALA A 102 0.69 1.67 -12.04
CA ALA A 102 0.84 2.90 -11.26
C ALA A 102 2.18 2.95 -10.49
N ALA A 103 2.56 4.14 -10.06
CA ALA A 103 3.76 4.31 -9.22
C ALA A 103 3.61 3.63 -7.85
N THR A 104 2.40 3.53 -7.31
CA THR A 104 2.04 2.91 -6.04
C THR A 104 2.19 1.38 -6.04
N LYS A 105 3.41 0.89 -6.25
CA LYS A 105 3.72 -0.54 -6.18
C LYS A 105 3.95 -0.96 -4.73
N ILE A 106 3.22 -1.97 -4.25
CA ILE A 106 3.17 -2.31 -2.82
C ILE A 106 3.88 -3.62 -2.46
N LEU A 107 3.87 -4.61 -3.35
CA LEU A 107 4.59 -5.89 -3.16
C LEU A 107 5.36 -6.24 -4.42
N ALA A 108 6.54 -6.81 -4.26
CA ALA A 108 7.30 -7.39 -5.37
C ALA A 108 8.13 -8.59 -4.93
N GLY A 109 8.40 -9.51 -5.87
CA GLY A 109 9.29 -10.63 -5.64
C GLY A 109 9.59 -11.42 -6.91
N ALA A 110 10.82 -11.92 -7.02
CA ALA A 110 11.26 -12.73 -8.15
C ALA A 110 10.75 -14.18 -8.03
N PHE A 111 10.39 -14.77 -9.15
CA PHE A 111 10.09 -16.20 -9.21
C PHE A 111 11.36 -17.04 -9.06
N THR A 112 11.29 -18.02 -8.16
CA THR A 112 12.27 -19.09 -8.02
C THR A 112 11.54 -20.41 -8.23
N GLY A 113 11.69 -21.02 -9.41
CA GLY A 113 10.79 -22.08 -9.85
C GLY A 113 9.36 -21.56 -9.99
N ASP A 114 8.41 -22.22 -9.34
CA ASP A 114 6.99 -21.87 -9.42
C ASP A 114 6.53 -20.93 -8.29
N LEU A 115 7.44 -20.45 -7.44
CA LEU A 115 7.13 -19.64 -6.26
C LEU A 115 7.85 -18.29 -6.31
N ALA A 116 7.13 -17.20 -6.07
CA ALA A 116 7.68 -15.91 -5.71
C ALA A 116 7.29 -15.57 -4.26
N MET A 117 8.28 -15.35 -3.40
CA MET A 117 8.05 -14.66 -2.13
C MET A 117 8.06 -13.17 -2.40
N VAL A 118 7.02 -12.47 -1.97
CA VAL A 118 6.85 -11.04 -2.22
C VAL A 118 6.80 -10.27 -0.91
N ASP A 119 7.39 -9.09 -0.90
CA ASP A 119 7.32 -8.15 0.23
C ASP A 119 7.32 -6.69 -0.24
N SER A 120 7.10 -5.77 0.72
CA SER A 120 7.11 -4.33 0.48
C SER A 120 8.50 -3.70 0.60
N ASN A 121 9.51 -4.40 1.14
CA ASN A 121 10.78 -3.81 1.53
C ASN A 121 11.56 -3.22 0.36
N SER A 122 11.57 -3.93 -0.78
CA SER A 122 12.33 -3.48 -1.96
C SER A 122 11.59 -2.48 -2.83
N ILE A 123 10.26 -2.35 -2.67
CA ILE A 123 9.40 -1.61 -3.60
C ILE A 123 8.74 -0.39 -2.95
N VAL A 124 8.58 -0.37 -1.64
CA VAL A 124 8.10 0.77 -0.85
C VAL A 124 9.24 1.35 -0.04
N GLY A 125 9.83 0.56 0.86
CA GLY A 125 10.94 0.92 1.72
C GLY A 125 11.21 -0.16 2.77
N ASP A 126 12.46 -0.32 3.16
CA ASP A 126 12.86 -1.21 4.26
C ASP A 126 12.85 -0.45 5.59
N PHE A 127 11.85 -0.72 6.41
CA PHE A 127 11.63 -0.07 7.70
C PHE A 127 12.25 -0.82 8.88
N SER A 128 13.07 -1.84 8.65
CA SER A 128 13.68 -2.65 9.72
C SER A 128 14.61 -1.84 10.64
N ALA A 129 15.13 -0.70 10.19
CA ALA A 129 15.95 0.24 10.95
C ALA A 129 15.22 1.57 11.25
N ALA A 130 13.90 1.64 10.98
CA ALA A 130 13.13 2.84 11.26
C ALA A 130 13.16 3.15 12.76
N SER A 131 13.33 4.41 13.09
CA SER A 131 13.30 4.90 14.45
C SER A 131 12.91 6.38 14.47
N GLY A 132 12.52 6.90 15.61
CA GLY A 132 12.17 8.30 15.70
C GLY A 132 12.04 8.83 17.10
N THR A 133 12.01 10.16 17.16
CA THR A 133 11.70 10.94 18.33
C THR A 133 10.71 12.04 17.99
N TYR A 134 9.98 12.50 18.98
CA TYR A 134 9.11 13.64 18.88
C TYR A 134 9.10 14.44 20.19
N ILE A 135 8.57 15.65 20.15
CA ILE A 135 8.25 16.45 21.32
C ILE A 135 6.78 16.83 21.31
N LEU A 136 6.24 17.18 22.47
CA LEU A 136 5.00 17.90 22.59
C LEU A 136 5.33 19.40 22.73
N ALA A 137 4.79 20.22 21.84
CA ALA A 137 4.94 21.66 21.82
C ALA A 137 3.89 22.29 20.89
N THR A 138 3.58 23.57 21.08
CA THR A 138 2.67 24.35 20.22
C THR A 138 3.37 25.59 19.66
N PRO A 139 4.38 25.44 18.80
CA PRO A 139 5.19 26.56 18.30
C PRO A 139 4.43 27.52 17.39
N THR A 140 3.21 27.22 16.98
CA THR A 140 2.39 28.09 16.11
C THR A 140 1.46 29.01 16.85
N ASP A 141 1.50 29.05 18.20
CA ASP A 141 0.80 30.06 19.01
C ASP A 141 1.73 30.74 20.03
N MET A 142 1.17 31.52 20.95
CA MET A 142 1.91 32.22 22.01
C MET A 142 1.37 31.89 23.40
N ASP A 143 0.62 30.79 23.54
CA ASP A 143 0.01 30.36 24.79
C ASP A 143 0.79 29.22 25.44
N ASP A 144 1.63 29.54 26.43
CA ASP A 144 2.46 28.56 27.15
C ASP A 144 1.63 27.55 27.99
N THR A 145 0.30 27.65 28.00
CA THR A 145 -0.55 26.75 28.82
C THR A 145 -1.09 25.53 28.08
N ASN A 146 -0.96 25.48 26.77
CA ASN A 146 -1.51 24.42 25.89
C ASN A 146 -0.44 23.57 25.19
N GLU A 147 0.82 23.67 25.56
CA GLU A 147 2.00 23.05 24.93
C GLU A 147 1.93 21.54 24.71
N ALA A 148 1.03 20.83 25.39
CA ALA A 148 0.80 19.41 25.14
C ALA A 148 -0.18 19.15 23.98
N SER A 149 -0.65 20.20 23.29
CA SER A 149 -1.64 20.10 22.21
C SER A 149 -1.03 20.06 20.80
N GLY A 150 0.28 19.87 20.70
CA GLY A 150 0.98 19.68 19.43
C GLY A 150 1.99 18.56 19.51
N VAL A 151 2.31 17.96 18.35
CA VAL A 151 3.33 16.92 18.18
C VAL A 151 4.26 17.28 17.03
N TRP A 152 5.57 17.27 17.29
CA TRP A 152 6.59 17.63 16.31
C TRP A 152 7.68 16.58 16.26
N PHE A 153 7.94 16.01 15.09
CA PHE A 153 8.90 14.94 14.87
C PHE A 153 10.33 15.48 14.77
N LEU A 154 10.82 15.98 15.88
CA LEU A 154 12.16 16.55 15.99
C LEU A 154 12.85 16.13 17.30
N ASP A 155 14.17 16.33 17.34
CA ASP A 155 15.02 16.18 18.53
C ASP A 155 15.60 17.56 18.90
N ASN A 156 15.27 18.05 20.10
CA ASN A 156 15.78 19.30 20.67
C ASN A 156 16.79 19.09 21.79
N SER A 157 17.25 17.86 22.04
CA SER A 157 18.14 17.50 23.15
C SER A 157 19.49 18.23 23.13
N SER A 158 19.96 18.64 21.95
CA SER A 158 21.21 19.40 21.78
C SER A 158 21.06 20.91 22.03
N GLY A 159 19.83 21.40 22.31
CA GLY A 159 19.50 22.82 22.48
C GLY A 159 19.15 23.54 21.17
N SER A 160 19.25 22.88 20.05
CA SER A 160 18.71 23.31 18.74
C SER A 160 17.93 22.17 18.12
N PRO A 161 16.78 22.44 17.48
CA PRO A 161 16.03 21.40 16.79
C PRO A 161 16.85 20.70 15.70
N MET A 162 16.73 19.40 15.63
CA MET A 162 17.29 18.53 14.60
C MET A 162 16.19 17.55 14.16
N THR A 163 16.41 16.86 13.03
CA THR A 163 15.46 15.84 12.57
C THR A 163 15.27 14.76 13.64
N GLY A 164 14.02 14.44 13.94
CA GLY A 164 13.66 13.42 14.91
C GLY A 164 13.41 12.05 14.29
N LEU A 165 13.22 11.95 12.97
CA LEU A 165 12.88 10.71 12.30
C LEU A 165 14.10 10.16 11.53
N ASN A 166 14.30 8.85 11.64
CA ASN A 166 15.22 8.07 10.81
C ASN A 166 14.39 7.07 10.00
N LEU A 167 14.05 7.45 8.77
CA LEU A 167 13.20 6.70 7.88
C LEU A 167 13.90 6.56 6.52
N PRO A 168 13.69 5.45 5.77
CA PRO A 168 14.23 5.29 4.43
C PRO A 168 13.58 6.28 3.45
N THR A 169 14.29 6.59 2.36
CA THR A 169 13.66 7.29 1.23
C THR A 169 12.64 6.37 0.57
N LEU A 170 11.41 6.84 0.43
CA LEU A 170 10.35 6.10 -0.25
C LEU A 170 10.53 6.09 -1.77
N GLN A 171 10.00 5.08 -2.41
CA GLN A 171 9.86 5.06 -3.86
C GLN A 171 8.73 6.01 -4.31
N ASP A 172 8.73 6.36 -5.61
CA ASP A 172 7.67 7.16 -6.22
C ASP A 172 6.29 6.53 -5.95
N GLY A 173 5.28 7.37 -5.73
CA GLY A 173 3.92 6.95 -5.40
C GLY A 173 3.65 6.79 -3.90
N TRP A 174 4.62 7.09 -3.03
CA TRP A 174 4.49 6.95 -1.59
C TRP A 174 4.90 8.23 -0.85
N LYS A 175 4.22 8.52 0.26
CA LYS A 175 4.58 9.57 1.22
C LYS A 175 4.51 9.02 2.64
N TYR A 176 5.19 9.67 3.55
CA TYR A 176 4.94 9.52 4.98
C TYR A 176 3.79 10.39 5.41
N GLU A 177 3.10 10.00 6.47
CA GLU A 177 2.15 10.83 7.16
C GLU A 177 2.24 10.60 8.67
N GLY A 178 2.23 11.71 9.41
CA GLY A 178 2.17 11.68 10.86
C GLY A 178 0.72 11.80 11.35
N TRP A 179 0.43 11.22 12.51
CA TRP A 179 -0.91 11.18 13.10
C TRP A 179 -0.89 11.31 14.61
N ALA A 180 -1.89 12.02 15.15
CA ALA A 180 -2.31 11.86 16.53
C ALA A 180 -3.67 11.17 16.58
N VAL A 181 -3.77 10.04 17.28
CA VAL A 181 -5.04 9.31 17.45
C VAL A 181 -5.73 9.79 18.71
N ILE A 182 -6.61 10.77 18.56
CA ILE A 182 -7.29 11.49 19.64
C ILE A 182 -8.68 10.86 19.83
N ASP A 183 -8.95 10.32 21.00
CA ASP A 183 -10.22 9.64 21.32
C ASP A 183 -10.60 8.55 20.29
N GLY A 184 -9.58 7.85 19.74
CA GLY A 184 -9.75 6.81 18.74
C GLY A 184 -9.93 7.35 17.31
N THR A 185 -9.89 8.67 17.10
CA THR A 185 -9.95 9.31 15.78
C THR A 185 -8.55 9.74 15.37
N PRO A 186 -7.98 9.24 14.26
CA PRO A 186 -6.72 9.72 13.74
C PRO A 186 -6.90 11.12 13.15
N VAL A 187 -5.99 12.03 13.52
CA VAL A 187 -5.91 13.38 12.97
C VAL A 187 -4.52 13.56 12.41
N SER A 188 -4.45 13.87 11.11
CA SER A 188 -3.21 14.04 10.37
C SER A 188 -2.35 15.17 10.91
N THR A 189 -1.02 15.00 10.91
CA THR A 189 -0.07 16.10 11.05
C THR A 189 0.32 16.70 9.71
N GLY A 190 -0.01 16.03 8.61
CA GLY A 190 0.41 16.33 7.25
C GLY A 190 1.26 15.23 6.63
N THR A 191 1.28 15.18 5.29
CA THR A 191 2.13 14.27 4.53
C THR A 191 3.50 14.87 4.29
N PHE A 192 4.55 14.03 4.16
CA PHE A 192 5.90 14.48 3.88
C PHE A 192 6.71 13.43 3.14
N THR A 193 7.75 13.86 2.43
CA THR A 193 8.76 12.99 1.80
C THR A 193 10.14 13.17 2.41
N SER A 194 10.39 14.30 3.06
CA SER A 194 11.62 14.63 3.76
C SER A 194 11.38 14.70 5.26
N VAL A 195 12.28 14.13 6.05
CA VAL A 195 12.20 14.13 7.52
C VAL A 195 12.82 15.37 8.15
N ASP A 196 13.51 16.19 7.36
CA ASP A 196 14.26 17.39 7.76
C ASP A 196 13.71 18.68 7.11
N ASP A 197 12.45 18.67 6.64
CA ASP A 197 11.74 19.79 6.06
C ASP A 197 10.31 19.84 6.59
N PHE A 198 9.58 20.90 6.28
CA PHE A 198 8.16 21.01 6.56
C PHE A 198 7.35 19.88 5.90
N ASP A 199 6.24 19.50 6.52
CA ASP A 199 5.22 18.70 5.83
C ASP A 199 4.46 19.55 4.78
N ASP A 200 3.67 18.86 3.96
CA ASP A 200 3.01 19.49 2.80
C ASP A 200 1.94 20.50 3.18
N ASN A 201 1.40 20.47 4.41
CA ASN A 201 0.33 21.33 4.87
C ASN A 201 0.76 22.35 5.97
N ALA A 202 2.04 22.44 6.32
CA ALA A 202 2.55 23.32 7.38
C ALA A 202 2.04 24.76 7.26
N THR A 203 1.93 25.32 6.06
CA THR A 203 1.43 26.68 5.82
C THR A 203 -0.10 26.78 5.74
N THR A 204 -0.81 25.66 5.52
CA THR A 204 -2.24 25.61 5.19
C THR A 204 -3.07 24.80 6.16
N SER A 205 -2.46 24.22 7.18
CA SER A 205 -3.18 23.43 8.19
C SER A 205 -4.31 24.23 8.82
N PRO A 206 -5.52 23.66 8.92
CA PRO A 206 -6.63 24.31 9.61
C PRO A 206 -6.47 24.26 11.13
N PHE A 207 -5.56 23.45 11.67
CA PHE A 207 -5.46 23.16 13.10
C PHE A 207 -4.49 24.07 13.84
N LYS A 208 -3.43 24.52 13.15
CA LYS A 208 -2.35 25.32 13.73
C LYS A 208 -2.82 26.68 14.25
N GLY A 209 -2.01 27.31 15.10
CA GLY A 209 -2.21 28.69 15.55
C GLY A 209 -1.84 29.75 14.50
N ASP A 210 -1.89 31.02 14.92
CA ASP A 210 -1.71 32.18 14.04
C ASP A 210 -0.28 32.76 14.09
N SER A 211 0.66 32.14 14.82
CA SER A 211 2.01 32.67 15.07
C SER A 211 3.09 32.14 14.14
N GLY A 212 2.72 31.56 13.00
CA GLY A 212 3.66 31.04 12.00
C GLY A 212 3.39 29.60 11.60
N ASP A 213 4.43 28.96 11.02
CA ASP A 213 4.32 27.61 10.44
C ASP A 213 5.06 26.56 11.29
N GLY A 214 5.55 26.92 12.47
CA GLY A 214 6.33 26.06 13.33
C GLY A 214 7.78 25.86 12.87
N PRO A 215 8.49 24.86 13.43
CA PRO A 215 9.84 24.49 13.00
C PRO A 215 9.82 23.75 11.66
N SER A 216 10.97 23.76 10.94
CA SER A 216 11.12 23.12 9.64
C SER A 216 11.29 21.58 9.79
N TYR A 217 10.31 20.93 10.37
CA TYR A 217 10.19 19.48 10.58
C TYR A 217 8.71 19.10 10.49
N PRO A 218 8.36 17.85 10.14
CA PRO A 218 6.97 17.42 10.16
C PRO A 218 6.36 17.50 11.55
N GLY A 219 5.11 17.97 11.65
CA GLY A 219 4.39 18.09 12.91
C GLY A 219 3.17 18.97 12.82
N GLU A 220 2.38 19.02 13.90
CA GLU A 220 1.13 19.77 13.92
C GLU A 220 0.76 20.23 15.33
N ASP A 221 0.12 21.37 15.39
CA ASP A 221 -0.54 21.90 16.59
C ASP A 221 -2.06 21.74 16.46
N TYR A 222 -2.68 21.09 17.42
CA TYR A 222 -4.13 20.84 17.45
C TYR A 222 -4.83 21.90 18.29
N LEU A 223 -4.91 23.15 17.79
CA LEU A 223 -5.32 24.32 18.54
C LEU A 223 -6.72 24.83 18.18
N GLN A 224 -7.15 24.63 16.92
CA GLN A 224 -8.42 25.15 16.40
C GLN A 224 -9.02 24.25 15.34
N ASN A 225 -10.27 24.54 14.96
CA ASN A 225 -10.98 23.82 13.88
C ASN A 225 -11.01 22.29 14.04
N ALA A 226 -11.20 21.80 15.27
CA ALA A 226 -11.25 20.36 15.55
C ALA A 226 -12.24 19.63 14.62
N PRO A 227 -11.89 18.44 14.14
CA PRO A 227 -12.83 17.56 13.44
C PRO A 227 -14.08 17.25 14.28
N ALA A 228 -15.17 16.86 13.62
CA ALA A 228 -16.41 16.53 14.30
C ALA A 228 -16.21 15.45 15.39
N GLY A 229 -16.65 15.73 16.59
CA GLY A 229 -16.51 14.84 17.76
C GLY A 229 -15.27 15.08 18.61
N LEU A 230 -14.32 15.92 18.15
CA LEU A 230 -13.15 16.33 18.90
C LEU A 230 -13.29 17.80 19.38
N THR A 231 -12.41 18.18 20.29
CA THR A 231 -12.30 19.57 20.79
C THR A 231 -10.82 19.96 20.85
N PHE A 232 -10.46 21.12 20.31
CA PHE A 232 -9.12 21.71 20.38
C PHE A 232 -9.15 23.02 21.18
N PRO A 233 -8.05 23.40 21.86
CA PRO A 233 -6.83 22.61 22.08
C PRO A 233 -7.10 21.31 22.84
N THR A 234 -6.29 20.28 22.59
CA THR A 234 -6.40 18.97 23.24
C THR A 234 -5.05 18.47 23.74
N ASP A 235 -5.02 17.98 24.97
CA ASP A 235 -3.80 17.36 25.54
C ASP A 235 -3.56 16.01 24.89
N LEU A 236 -2.42 15.85 24.23
CA LEU A 236 -2.05 14.60 23.54
C LEU A 236 -1.50 13.53 24.47
N ARG A 237 -1.27 13.79 25.75
CA ARG A 237 -0.84 12.76 26.71
C ARG A 237 -1.91 11.68 26.83
N GLY A 238 -1.47 10.42 26.74
CA GLY A 238 -2.37 9.26 26.72
C GLY A 238 -2.96 8.94 25.35
N THR A 239 -2.72 9.77 24.32
CA THR A 239 -3.09 9.46 22.91
C THR A 239 -2.00 8.62 22.25
N THR A 240 -2.21 8.22 21.01
CA THR A 240 -1.20 7.48 20.22
C THR A 240 -0.72 8.35 19.06
N VAL A 241 0.60 8.52 18.96
CA VAL A 241 1.27 9.10 17.79
C VAL A 241 1.71 7.98 16.86
N VAL A 242 1.47 8.16 15.56
CA VAL A 242 1.79 7.17 14.51
C VAL A 242 2.51 7.86 13.37
N VAL A 243 3.43 7.16 12.72
CA VAL A 243 3.93 7.49 11.38
C VAL A 243 3.58 6.32 10.48
N SER A 244 2.82 6.60 9.43
CA SER A 244 2.43 5.65 8.38
C SER A 244 3.11 5.95 7.05
N VAL A 245 2.93 5.03 6.10
CA VAL A 245 3.37 5.16 4.72
C VAL A 245 2.13 5.09 3.85
N GLU A 246 1.79 6.20 3.23
CA GLU A 246 0.54 6.40 2.51
C GLU A 246 0.74 6.30 0.99
N PRO A 247 -0.18 5.66 0.24
CA PRO A 247 -0.19 5.76 -1.21
C PRO A 247 -0.49 7.21 -1.63
N PHE A 248 0.17 7.72 -2.67
CA PHE A 248 -0.06 9.08 -3.14
C PHE A 248 -0.49 9.09 -4.62
N PRO A 249 -1.65 9.70 -4.95
CA PRO A 249 -2.54 10.47 -4.06
C PRO A 249 -3.30 9.58 -3.07
N ASP A 250 -3.45 10.08 -1.85
CA ASP A 250 -4.25 9.47 -0.79
C ASP A 250 -5.68 10.03 -0.79
N ASN A 251 -6.67 9.17 -0.56
CA ASN A 251 -8.08 9.55 -0.41
C ASN A 251 -8.69 9.05 0.91
N SER A 252 -7.89 8.48 1.81
CA SER A 252 -8.34 7.93 3.08
C SER A 252 -8.10 8.91 4.24
N PRO A 253 -9.08 9.16 5.10
CA PRO A 253 -8.87 9.92 6.33
C PRO A 253 -8.24 9.07 7.46
N MET A 254 -7.81 7.85 7.16
CA MET A 254 -7.29 6.87 8.10
C MET A 254 -5.88 6.46 7.69
N PRO A 255 -4.95 6.27 8.65
CA PRO A 255 -3.60 5.82 8.32
C PRO A 255 -3.61 4.46 7.62
N PHE A 256 -2.91 4.37 6.50
CA PHE A 256 -2.74 3.15 5.72
C PHE A 256 -2.13 2.02 6.55
N THR A 257 -2.22 0.78 6.06
CA THR A 257 -1.79 -0.41 6.79
C THR A 257 -0.31 -0.41 7.19
N LEU A 258 0.58 0.17 6.37
CA LEU A 258 2.01 0.30 6.68
C LEU A 258 2.24 1.41 7.74
N LYS A 259 2.54 1.01 8.96
CA LYS A 259 2.76 1.87 10.13
C LYS A 259 4.08 1.48 10.80
N PRO A 260 5.24 1.92 10.28
CA PRO A 260 6.54 1.53 10.82
C PRO A 260 6.81 2.05 12.23
N LEU A 261 6.23 3.19 12.64
CA LEU A 261 6.44 3.76 13.97
C LEU A 261 5.11 4.09 14.63
N ALA A 262 5.01 3.80 15.92
CA ALA A 262 3.88 4.19 16.76
C ALA A 262 4.31 4.28 18.23
N HIS A 263 3.67 5.17 18.99
CA HIS A 263 3.94 5.30 20.43
C HIS A 263 2.72 5.86 21.16
N MET A 264 2.39 5.28 22.30
CA MET A 264 1.43 5.88 23.23
C MET A 264 2.13 6.97 24.04
N VAL A 265 1.71 8.22 23.89
CA VAL A 265 2.27 9.36 24.62
C VAL A 265 2.12 9.13 26.14
N PRO A 266 3.19 9.15 26.92
CA PRO A 266 3.10 8.95 28.37
C PRO A 266 2.19 9.98 29.03
N ASN A 267 1.40 9.56 30.01
CA ASN A 267 0.51 10.48 30.75
C ASN A 267 1.27 11.55 31.56
N ASP A 268 2.53 11.32 31.85
CA ASP A 268 3.45 12.23 32.54
C ASP A 268 4.48 12.87 31.62
N ALA A 269 4.24 12.81 30.28
CA ALA A 269 5.12 13.43 29.31
C ALA A 269 5.27 14.92 29.58
N MET A 270 6.52 15.38 29.62
CA MET A 270 6.84 16.81 29.74
C MET A 270 6.92 17.41 28.33
N THR A 271 6.33 18.58 28.19
CA THR A 271 6.45 19.40 26.96
C THR A 271 7.91 19.78 26.70
N HIS A 272 8.25 20.03 25.45
CA HIS A 272 9.62 20.37 24.97
C HIS A 272 10.70 19.33 25.34
N THR A 273 10.28 18.12 25.71
CA THR A 273 11.20 17.02 26.07
C THR A 273 11.11 15.92 25.01
N VAL A 274 12.26 15.41 24.59
CA VAL A 274 12.34 14.36 23.57
C VAL A 274 11.71 13.07 24.09
N ILE A 275 10.82 12.50 23.30
CA ILE A 275 10.14 11.23 23.53
C ILE A 275 10.48 10.29 22.37
N ASN A 276 10.89 9.07 22.67
CA ASN A 276 11.16 8.08 21.62
C ASN A 276 9.86 7.50 21.05
N LEU A 277 9.76 7.42 19.72
CA LEU A 277 8.79 6.56 19.06
C LEU A 277 9.20 5.09 19.24
N GLY A 278 8.21 4.24 19.38
CA GLY A 278 8.40 2.79 19.36
C GLY A 278 8.18 2.20 17.96
N ASP A 279 8.41 0.90 17.85
CA ASP A 279 8.07 0.13 16.65
C ASP A 279 6.56 0.18 16.42
N GLY A 280 6.17 0.41 15.19
CA GLY A 280 4.79 0.38 14.76
C GLY A 280 4.27 -1.05 14.56
N PRO A 281 2.95 -1.20 14.42
CA PRO A 281 2.32 -2.53 14.31
C PRO A 281 2.63 -3.25 13.00
N VAL A 282 2.92 -2.54 11.92
CA VAL A 282 3.16 -3.11 10.59
C VAL A 282 4.28 -2.34 9.89
N ALA A 283 5.47 -2.92 9.88
CA ALA A 283 6.65 -2.36 9.20
C ALA A 283 6.89 -2.97 7.81
N SER A 284 6.22 -4.07 7.45
CA SER A 284 6.34 -4.73 6.15
C SER A 284 5.08 -5.52 5.84
N LEU A 285 4.71 -5.54 4.56
CA LEU A 285 3.71 -6.44 4.00
C LEU A 285 4.42 -7.58 3.29
N SER A 286 3.78 -8.75 3.25
CA SER A 286 4.42 -9.92 2.63
C SER A 286 3.41 -10.93 2.13
N GLY A 287 3.88 -11.88 1.33
CA GLY A 287 3.08 -13.00 0.86
C GLY A 287 3.83 -13.91 -0.08
N SER A 288 3.05 -14.73 -0.79
CA SER A 288 3.56 -15.64 -1.81
C SER A 288 2.67 -15.65 -3.05
N VAL A 289 3.29 -15.89 -4.19
CA VAL A 289 2.63 -16.07 -5.48
C VAL A 289 3.11 -17.38 -6.06
N THR A 290 2.17 -18.26 -6.46
CA THR A 290 2.47 -19.58 -7.00
C THR A 290 1.86 -19.72 -8.40
N ARG A 291 2.62 -20.28 -9.35
CA ARG A 291 2.21 -20.55 -10.73
C ARG A 291 2.26 -22.02 -11.06
#